data_4a815ce1844e9bdf385a987b9e1a520c
#
_entry.id   4a815ce1844e9bdf385a987b9e1a520c
#
_cell.length_a   1.000
_cell.length_b   1.000
_cell.length_c   1.000
_cell.angle_alpha   90.00
_cell.angle_beta   90.00
_cell.angle_gamma   90.00
#
_symmetry.space_group_name_H-M   'P 1'
#
loop_
_entity.id
_entity.type
_entity.pdbx_description
1 polymer ?
#
loop_
_entity_poly.entity_id
_entity_poly.type
_entity_poly.pdbx_seq_one_letter_code
_entity_poly.pdbx_strand_id
1 'polypeptide(L)'
;MATGAAMADRRPPRIRSGLAGLTWPGLPPRPASQTLALLYQLEHSQWLPEAELERHQFRQIQLLLRHAFKSVPYYRARHGAWGIDLDQAVTPEILRRHIPILTRPEIQQLGEELLSEEFPKGHGKTGEVLTSGSTGRPIRVVKNELTETFWNALTIRDHLWHRDPNLRLASIRPLPGNRAPYPEGELFNNWGGMLAQVFANGPSALLNIGTPIADQVEWLQRFDPDYILTYPGNIQAIAIHCERHKIGFPKLKQVHTVSDLLRPEVRKVCRDVLNVPVIDVYSSAEVGYIAMQCPDSENLHIQSESVFVEVLKEDGGQCQPGEVGEVVITPLHNLTMPLLRYSIGDFAEVGSCDCGRTLPVLSRIMGRTRSMVKLPGGDEFYASFQDLLTGFDMIRQFQVIRRGPEALEMKLVAVRQLSDAEAGQLTTILQGRFRHPFSVTFSYVDEIPRSAGGKFEDYKDESEAVT
;
A
#
# COMPACT_ATOMS: atom_id res chain seq x y z
N MET A 1 -21.37 -15.87 14.67
CA MET A 1 -22.13 -16.38 13.50
C MET A 1 -22.97 -15.24 12.95
N ALA A 2 -22.39 -14.31 12.23
CA ALA A 2 -23.16 -13.29 11.47
C ALA A 2 -22.20 -12.54 10.52
N THR A 3 -21.68 -13.17 9.48
CA THR A 3 -20.81 -12.48 8.50
C THR A 3 -20.88 -13.06 7.09
N GLY A 4 -21.62 -14.12 6.84
CA GLY A 4 -21.83 -14.63 5.48
C GLY A 4 -22.95 -13.93 4.67
N ALA A 5 -23.69 -13.01 5.28
CA ALA A 5 -24.92 -12.45 4.68
C ALA A 5 -24.69 -11.20 3.81
N ALA A 6 -23.59 -10.48 3.97
CA ALA A 6 -23.39 -9.21 3.26
C ALA A 6 -22.92 -9.36 1.79
N MET A 7 -22.35 -10.50 1.42
CA MET A 7 -21.94 -10.77 0.03
C MET A 7 -23.02 -11.46 -0.82
N ALA A 8 -24.02 -12.10 -0.21
CA ALA A 8 -25.03 -12.89 -0.91
C ALA A 8 -26.02 -12.06 -1.76
N ASP A 9 -26.11 -10.74 -1.54
CA ASP A 9 -27.08 -9.87 -2.25
C ASP A 9 -26.45 -8.94 -3.32
N ARG A 10 -25.13 -9.04 -3.54
CA ARG A 10 -24.47 -8.26 -4.62
C ARG A 10 -24.61 -9.02 -5.95
N ARG A 11 -25.42 -8.50 -6.85
CA ARG A 11 -25.45 -9.01 -8.21
C ARG A 11 -24.06 -8.87 -8.82
N PRO A 12 -23.49 -9.92 -9.45
CA PRO A 12 -22.19 -9.80 -10.10
C PRO A 12 -22.24 -8.70 -11.14
N PRO A 13 -21.18 -7.89 -11.29
CA PRO A 13 -21.16 -6.82 -12.27
C PRO A 13 -21.30 -7.39 -13.68
N ARG A 14 -22.03 -6.71 -14.54
CA ARG A 14 -22.30 -7.15 -15.91
C ARG A 14 -21.02 -7.09 -16.74
N ILE A 15 -20.63 -8.21 -17.31
CA ILE A 15 -19.50 -8.31 -18.24
C ILE A 15 -19.81 -7.48 -19.48
N ARG A 16 -18.87 -6.63 -19.88
CA ARG A 16 -18.95 -5.82 -21.08
C ARG A 16 -18.47 -6.58 -22.31
N SER A 17 -19.20 -6.53 -23.41
CA SER A 17 -18.73 -7.09 -24.68
C SER A 17 -17.90 -6.07 -25.44
N GLY A 18 -16.75 -6.51 -25.97
CA GLY A 18 -15.90 -5.78 -26.90
C GLY A 18 -16.14 -6.13 -28.36
N LEU A 19 -17.08 -7.04 -28.64
CA LEU A 19 -17.40 -7.50 -29.99
C LEU A 19 -18.67 -6.80 -30.48
N ALA A 20 -18.61 -6.22 -31.68
CA ALA A 20 -19.78 -5.64 -32.34
C ALA A 20 -20.82 -6.75 -32.61
N GLY A 21 -22.09 -6.44 -32.33
CA GLY A 21 -23.21 -7.37 -32.51
C GLY A 21 -23.41 -8.39 -31.39
N LEU A 22 -22.54 -8.40 -30.36
CA LEU A 22 -22.68 -9.26 -29.18
C LEU A 22 -22.90 -8.42 -27.93
N THR A 23 -24.09 -8.53 -27.30
CA THR A 23 -24.41 -7.83 -26.05
C THR A 23 -24.53 -8.77 -24.86
N TRP A 24 -24.91 -10.05 -25.10
CA TRP A 24 -25.07 -11.07 -24.08
C TRP A 24 -25.01 -12.49 -24.68
N PRO A 25 -24.28 -13.42 -24.02
CA PRO A 25 -23.31 -13.18 -22.95
C PRO A 25 -22.19 -12.23 -23.40
N GLY A 26 -21.67 -11.38 -22.47
CA GLY A 26 -20.62 -10.44 -22.81
C GLY A 26 -19.26 -11.13 -23.01
N LEU A 27 -18.49 -10.72 -24.03
CA LEU A 27 -17.12 -11.17 -24.25
C LEU A 27 -16.20 -9.94 -24.32
N PRO A 28 -15.37 -9.70 -23.30
CA PRO A 28 -14.45 -8.56 -23.30
C PRO A 28 -13.39 -8.68 -24.41
N PRO A 29 -12.75 -7.59 -24.84
CA PRO A 29 -11.63 -7.63 -25.78
C PRO A 29 -10.46 -8.45 -25.20
N ARG A 30 -9.51 -8.91 -26.02
CA ARG A 30 -8.44 -9.84 -25.59
C ARG A 30 -7.69 -9.46 -24.31
N PRO A 31 -7.17 -8.24 -24.10
CA PRO A 31 -6.49 -7.91 -22.84
C PRO A 31 -7.41 -8.08 -21.63
N ALA A 32 -8.66 -7.61 -21.73
CA ALA A 32 -9.65 -7.72 -20.67
C ALA A 32 -10.14 -9.17 -20.44
N SER A 33 -10.19 -10.00 -21.50
CA SER A 33 -10.50 -11.44 -21.37
C SER A 33 -9.42 -12.19 -20.59
N GLN A 34 -8.16 -11.87 -20.79
CA GLN A 34 -7.04 -12.47 -20.03
C GLN A 34 -7.10 -12.05 -18.56
N THR A 35 -7.36 -10.77 -18.31
CA THR A 35 -7.55 -10.25 -16.95
C THR A 35 -8.73 -10.92 -16.25
N LEU A 36 -9.85 -11.14 -16.95
CA LEU A 36 -11.02 -11.83 -16.41
C LEU A 36 -10.71 -13.30 -16.10
N ALA A 37 -9.96 -13.99 -16.96
CA ALA A 37 -9.54 -15.38 -16.71
C ALA A 37 -8.60 -15.50 -15.49
N LEU A 38 -7.72 -14.51 -15.29
CA LEU A 38 -6.89 -14.43 -14.10
C LEU A 38 -7.73 -14.13 -12.86
N LEU A 39 -8.63 -13.15 -12.93
CA LEU A 39 -9.53 -12.78 -11.85
C LEU A 39 -10.36 -13.98 -11.38
N TYR A 40 -10.88 -14.79 -12.31
CA TYR A 40 -11.59 -16.02 -11.98
C TYR A 40 -10.72 -16.97 -11.13
N GLN A 41 -9.45 -17.16 -11.48
CA GLN A 41 -8.54 -17.99 -10.70
C GLN A 41 -8.25 -17.39 -9.31
N LEU A 42 -8.02 -16.07 -9.23
CA LEU A 42 -7.82 -15.36 -7.97
C LEU A 42 -9.01 -15.52 -7.02
N GLU A 43 -10.25 -15.48 -7.54
CA GLU A 43 -11.46 -15.67 -6.73
C GLU A 43 -11.59 -17.09 -6.15
N HIS A 44 -10.94 -18.09 -6.77
CA HIS A 44 -10.93 -19.46 -6.26
C HIS A 44 -9.71 -19.75 -5.39
N SER A 45 -8.52 -19.29 -5.77
CA SER A 45 -7.25 -19.59 -5.07
C SER A 45 -7.21 -19.07 -3.63
N GLN A 46 -7.92 -17.99 -3.32
CA GLN A 46 -8.01 -17.44 -1.96
C GLN A 46 -8.66 -18.41 -0.93
N TRP A 47 -9.26 -19.51 -1.39
CA TRP A 47 -9.91 -20.53 -0.58
C TRP A 47 -9.22 -21.90 -0.63
N LEU A 48 -8.10 -22.02 -1.36
CA LEU A 48 -7.32 -23.24 -1.41
C LEU A 48 -6.73 -23.56 -0.04
N PRO A 49 -6.57 -24.83 0.33
CA PRO A 49 -5.79 -25.18 1.51
C PRO A 49 -4.41 -24.54 1.49
N GLU A 50 -3.96 -24.02 2.63
CA GLU A 50 -2.69 -23.27 2.74
C GLU A 50 -1.50 -24.02 2.10
N ALA A 51 -1.36 -25.32 2.40
CA ALA A 51 -0.32 -26.17 1.81
C ALA A 51 -0.43 -26.31 0.28
N GLU A 52 -1.61 -26.14 -0.29
CA GLU A 52 -1.82 -26.17 -1.74
C GLU A 52 -1.45 -24.83 -2.38
N LEU A 53 -1.84 -23.74 -1.75
CA LEU A 53 -1.45 -22.38 -2.14
C LEU A 53 0.08 -22.23 -2.13
N GLU A 54 0.74 -22.64 -1.04
CA GLU A 54 2.20 -22.62 -0.93
C GLU A 54 2.86 -23.47 -2.01
N ARG A 55 2.37 -24.69 -2.27
CA ARG A 55 2.90 -25.54 -3.32
C ARG A 55 2.82 -24.89 -4.70
N HIS A 56 1.71 -24.23 -5.04
CA HIS A 56 1.58 -23.49 -6.30
C HIS A 56 2.55 -22.32 -6.37
N GLN A 57 2.67 -21.56 -5.28
CA GLN A 57 3.58 -20.42 -5.16
C GLN A 57 5.04 -20.86 -5.35
N PHE A 58 5.47 -21.93 -4.67
CA PHE A 58 6.85 -22.40 -4.75
C PHE A 58 7.20 -23.09 -6.08
N ARG A 59 6.23 -23.66 -6.79
CA ARG A 59 6.44 -24.05 -8.18
C ARG A 59 6.74 -22.84 -9.08
N GLN A 60 6.03 -21.74 -8.90
CA GLN A 60 6.29 -20.51 -9.64
C GLN A 60 7.64 -19.88 -9.26
N ILE A 61 8.01 -19.89 -7.98
CA ILE A 61 9.34 -19.45 -7.51
C ILE A 61 10.45 -20.29 -8.13
N GLN A 62 10.29 -21.61 -8.21
CA GLN A 62 11.27 -22.48 -8.84
C GLN A 62 11.48 -22.15 -10.33
N LEU A 63 10.41 -21.83 -11.06
CA LEU A 63 10.51 -21.34 -12.45
C LEU A 63 11.22 -19.99 -12.53
N LEU A 64 10.90 -19.08 -11.61
CA LEU A 64 11.53 -17.76 -11.52
C LEU A 64 13.04 -17.89 -11.23
N LEU A 65 13.44 -18.77 -10.32
CA LEU A 65 14.86 -19.03 -9.99
C LEU A 65 15.60 -19.64 -11.17
N ARG A 66 15.02 -20.64 -11.87
CA ARG A 66 15.59 -21.22 -13.10
C ARG A 66 15.84 -20.15 -14.14
N HIS A 67 14.86 -19.27 -14.34
CA HIS A 67 14.99 -18.15 -15.26
C HIS A 67 16.08 -17.16 -14.81
N ALA A 68 16.07 -16.74 -13.55
CA ALA A 68 17.02 -15.79 -13.00
C ALA A 68 18.47 -16.30 -13.14
N PHE A 69 18.74 -17.54 -12.77
CA PHE A 69 20.08 -18.13 -12.88
C PHE A 69 20.54 -18.38 -14.32
N LYS A 70 19.60 -18.52 -15.26
CA LYS A 70 19.93 -18.64 -16.68
C LYS A 70 20.17 -17.30 -17.35
N SER A 71 19.30 -16.31 -17.08
CA SER A 71 19.12 -15.14 -17.95
C SER A 71 19.51 -13.81 -17.29
N VAL A 72 19.76 -13.76 -15.96
CA VAL A 72 20.13 -12.53 -15.27
C VAL A 72 21.60 -12.57 -14.86
N PRO A 73 22.45 -11.67 -15.35
CA PRO A 73 23.91 -11.69 -15.10
C PRO A 73 24.27 -11.80 -13.62
N TYR A 74 23.65 -10.97 -12.77
CA TYR A 74 23.89 -10.96 -11.33
C TYR A 74 23.64 -12.33 -10.66
N TYR A 75 22.51 -12.96 -10.96
CA TYR A 75 22.12 -14.26 -10.37
C TYR A 75 22.92 -15.42 -10.98
N ARG A 76 23.15 -15.39 -12.29
CA ARG A 76 23.93 -16.39 -12.99
C ARG A 76 25.35 -16.52 -12.43
N ALA A 77 26.00 -15.38 -12.18
CA ALA A 77 27.35 -15.36 -11.62
C ALA A 77 27.45 -15.95 -10.20
N ARG A 78 26.33 -15.98 -9.46
CA ARG A 78 26.30 -16.38 -8.04
C ARG A 78 25.66 -17.75 -7.80
N HIS A 79 25.00 -18.32 -8.80
CA HIS A 79 24.26 -19.58 -8.69
C HIS A 79 25.11 -20.71 -8.06
N GLY A 80 26.34 -20.91 -8.57
CA GLY A 80 27.25 -21.94 -8.05
C GLY A 80 27.65 -21.74 -6.59
N ALA A 81 27.85 -20.49 -6.18
CA ALA A 81 28.22 -20.15 -4.79
C ALA A 81 27.03 -20.28 -3.82
N TRP A 82 25.81 -20.03 -4.31
CA TRP A 82 24.62 -20.18 -3.48
C TRP A 82 24.17 -21.61 -3.30
N GLY A 83 24.61 -22.55 -4.17
CA GLY A 83 24.47 -23.99 -3.99
C GLY A 83 23.02 -24.49 -3.94
N ILE A 84 22.07 -23.79 -4.55
CA ILE A 84 20.68 -24.23 -4.63
C ILE A 84 20.51 -25.25 -5.76
N ASP A 85 19.96 -26.42 -5.41
CA ASP A 85 19.62 -27.47 -6.37
C ASP A 85 18.18 -27.26 -6.85
N LEU A 86 18.01 -26.81 -8.09
CA LEU A 86 16.70 -26.58 -8.70
C LEU A 86 16.05 -27.83 -9.30
N ASP A 87 16.74 -28.98 -9.27
CA ASP A 87 16.14 -30.27 -9.68
C ASP A 87 15.30 -30.86 -8.54
N GLN A 88 15.51 -30.40 -7.31
CA GLN A 88 14.66 -30.66 -6.18
C GLN A 88 13.59 -29.55 -6.01
N ALA A 89 12.53 -29.88 -5.26
CA ALA A 89 11.50 -28.90 -4.94
C ALA A 89 12.06 -27.81 -4.04
N VAL A 90 11.88 -26.54 -4.44
CA VAL A 90 12.24 -25.39 -3.62
C VAL A 90 11.16 -25.20 -2.55
N THR A 91 11.60 -24.99 -1.30
CA THR A 91 10.74 -24.68 -0.15
C THR A 91 11.10 -23.30 0.43
N PRO A 92 10.27 -22.73 1.32
CA PRO A 92 10.62 -21.49 2.02
C PRO A 92 11.97 -21.54 2.71
N GLU A 93 12.32 -22.66 3.35
CA GLU A 93 13.59 -22.86 4.07
C GLU A 93 14.78 -22.90 3.11
N ILE A 94 14.63 -23.57 1.96
CA ILE A 94 15.67 -23.63 0.92
C ILE A 94 15.89 -22.23 0.35
N LEU A 95 14.81 -21.49 0.05
CA LEU A 95 14.91 -20.13 -0.46
C LEU A 95 15.67 -19.23 0.54
N ARG A 96 15.27 -19.25 1.81
CA ARG A 96 15.93 -18.45 2.86
C ARG A 96 17.40 -18.80 3.07
N ARG A 97 17.73 -20.08 3.02
CA ARG A 97 19.10 -20.56 3.25
C ARG A 97 20.06 -20.17 2.14
N HIS A 98 19.60 -20.18 0.90
CA HIS A 98 20.47 -20.08 -0.27
C HIS A 98 20.42 -18.74 -0.98
N ILE A 99 19.30 -18.04 -0.93
CA ILE A 99 19.14 -16.74 -1.59
C ILE A 99 19.28 -15.62 -0.55
N PRO A 100 20.33 -14.80 -0.61
CA PRO A 100 20.48 -13.66 0.29
C PRO A 100 19.38 -12.60 0.04
N ILE A 101 19.15 -11.77 1.05
CA ILE A 101 18.26 -10.63 0.93
C ILE A 101 18.90 -9.61 0.00
N LEU A 102 18.15 -9.15 -1.01
CA LEU A 102 18.53 -8.09 -1.92
C LEU A 102 18.06 -6.75 -1.35
N THR A 103 18.98 -5.85 -1.13
CA THR A 103 18.69 -4.54 -0.53
C THR A 103 18.49 -3.44 -1.59
N ARG A 104 17.83 -2.35 -1.17
CA ARG A 104 17.65 -1.17 -2.05
C ARG A 104 18.97 -0.57 -2.57
N PRO A 105 20.03 -0.37 -1.75
CA PRO A 105 21.34 0.10 -2.23
C PRO A 105 21.97 -0.84 -3.27
N GLU A 106 21.84 -2.15 -3.07
CA GLU A 106 22.35 -3.14 -4.04
C GLU A 106 21.61 -3.02 -5.39
N ILE A 107 20.29 -2.86 -5.41
CA ILE A 107 19.55 -2.64 -6.67
C ILE A 107 20.06 -1.38 -7.38
N GLN A 108 20.30 -0.31 -6.64
CA GLN A 108 20.83 0.94 -7.20
C GLN A 108 22.24 0.79 -7.79
N GLN A 109 23.07 -0.03 -7.15
CA GLN A 109 24.44 -0.29 -7.58
C GLN A 109 24.50 -1.25 -8.77
N LEU A 110 23.70 -2.32 -8.75
CA LEU A 110 23.71 -3.36 -9.77
C LEU A 110 23.09 -2.92 -11.10
N GLY A 111 22.06 -2.08 -11.05
CA GLY A 111 21.44 -1.49 -12.24
C GLY A 111 21.08 -2.54 -13.29
N GLU A 112 21.76 -2.48 -14.45
CA GLU A 112 21.51 -3.37 -15.59
C GLU A 112 21.86 -4.85 -15.32
N GLU A 113 22.71 -5.15 -14.35
CA GLU A 113 23.08 -6.54 -14.01
C GLU A 113 21.88 -7.35 -13.49
N LEU A 114 20.83 -6.67 -12.99
CA LEU A 114 19.57 -7.29 -12.57
C LEU A 114 18.57 -7.51 -13.71
N LEU A 115 18.85 -7.02 -14.92
CA LEU A 115 17.97 -7.24 -16.07
C LEU A 115 18.23 -8.60 -16.70
N SER A 116 17.15 -9.26 -17.10
CA SER A 116 17.22 -10.47 -17.90
C SER A 116 17.70 -10.17 -19.33
N GLU A 117 18.70 -10.89 -19.79
CA GLU A 117 19.16 -10.83 -21.20
C GLU A 117 18.07 -11.39 -22.15
N GLU A 118 17.28 -12.33 -21.66
CA GLU A 118 16.17 -12.94 -22.40
C GLU A 118 14.99 -13.21 -21.46
N PHE A 119 13.78 -13.01 -21.93
CA PHE A 119 12.55 -13.44 -21.26
C PHE A 119 11.48 -13.87 -22.30
N PRO A 120 10.46 -14.67 -21.90
CA PRO A 120 9.48 -15.18 -22.84
C PRO A 120 8.73 -14.07 -23.58
N LYS A 121 8.69 -14.14 -24.92
CA LYS A 121 8.03 -13.14 -25.79
C LYS A 121 6.53 -12.95 -25.43
N GLY A 122 5.88 -14.00 -24.91
CA GLY A 122 4.49 -13.96 -24.47
C GLY A 122 4.23 -13.05 -23.25
N HIS A 123 5.27 -12.57 -22.56
CA HIS A 123 5.16 -11.62 -21.45
C HIS A 123 4.96 -10.17 -21.91
N GLY A 124 4.99 -9.92 -23.22
CA GLY A 124 4.71 -8.63 -23.83
C GLY A 124 5.86 -7.65 -23.78
N LYS A 125 5.55 -6.37 -23.98
CA LYS A 125 6.54 -5.28 -23.99
C LYS A 125 6.98 -4.93 -22.58
N THR A 126 8.14 -4.29 -22.49
CA THR A 126 8.69 -3.78 -21.22
C THR A 126 8.40 -2.30 -21.04
N GLY A 127 8.28 -1.90 -19.79
CA GLY A 127 8.18 -0.51 -19.36
C GLY A 127 8.98 -0.28 -18.08
N GLU A 128 9.34 0.96 -17.81
CA GLU A 128 10.11 1.35 -16.65
C GLU A 128 9.27 2.08 -15.61
N VAL A 129 9.53 1.78 -14.35
CA VAL A 129 8.95 2.48 -13.21
C VAL A 129 10.08 3.04 -12.36
N LEU A 130 10.01 4.33 -12.08
CA LEU A 130 10.90 5.00 -11.14
C LEU A 130 10.15 5.18 -9.82
N THR A 131 10.75 4.72 -8.74
CA THR A 131 10.17 4.95 -7.41
C THR A 131 10.37 6.40 -6.98
N SER A 132 9.50 6.93 -6.15
CA SER A 132 9.53 8.34 -5.70
C SER A 132 10.76 8.75 -4.87
N GLY A 133 11.70 7.80 -4.67
CA GLY A 133 13.00 8.09 -4.05
C GLY A 133 12.93 8.82 -2.72
N SER A 134 12.10 8.35 -1.83
CA SER A 134 11.94 8.93 -0.49
C SER A 134 13.23 9.02 0.34
N THR A 135 14.30 8.36 -0.10
CA THR A 135 15.67 8.42 0.44
C THR A 135 16.64 9.20 -0.47
N GLY A 136 16.12 10.02 -1.40
CA GLY A 136 16.92 10.86 -2.30
C GLY A 136 17.33 10.21 -3.62
N ARG A 137 17.40 8.89 -3.72
CA ARG A 137 17.73 8.19 -4.97
C ARG A 137 16.62 7.21 -5.38
N PRO A 138 15.96 7.40 -6.55
CA PRO A 138 14.97 6.46 -7.07
C PRO A 138 15.59 5.09 -7.37
N ILE A 139 14.78 4.03 -7.28
CA ILE A 139 15.08 2.75 -7.92
C ILE A 139 14.37 2.74 -9.28
N ARG A 140 15.07 2.28 -10.30
CA ARG A 140 14.51 1.92 -11.60
C ARG A 140 14.15 0.44 -11.57
N VAL A 141 12.90 0.11 -11.85
CA VAL A 141 12.43 -1.27 -12.02
C VAL A 141 11.83 -1.42 -13.40
N VAL A 142 12.27 -2.46 -14.12
CA VAL A 142 11.73 -2.79 -15.44
C VAL A 142 10.68 -3.88 -15.29
N LYS A 143 9.50 -3.64 -15.84
CA LYS A 143 8.34 -4.54 -15.81
C LYS A 143 7.88 -4.87 -17.22
N ASN A 144 7.05 -5.90 -17.37
CA ASN A 144 6.45 -6.31 -18.63
C ASN A 144 4.91 -6.27 -18.58
N GLU A 145 4.25 -6.46 -19.72
CA GLU A 145 2.77 -6.45 -19.81
C GLU A 145 2.10 -7.56 -18.98
N LEU A 146 2.81 -8.67 -18.69
CA LEU A 146 2.28 -9.71 -17.81
C LEU A 146 2.13 -9.17 -16.36
N THR A 147 3.11 -8.42 -15.86
CA THR A 147 3.01 -7.80 -14.52
C THR A 147 1.88 -6.78 -14.46
N GLU A 148 1.60 -6.07 -15.57
CA GLU A 148 0.46 -5.17 -15.68
C GLU A 148 -0.87 -5.94 -15.67
N THR A 149 -0.93 -7.12 -16.31
CA THR A 149 -2.11 -7.99 -16.29
C THR A 149 -2.45 -8.42 -14.85
N PHE A 150 -1.44 -8.82 -14.05
CA PHE A 150 -1.63 -9.13 -12.63
C PHE A 150 -2.08 -7.91 -11.83
N TRP A 151 -1.44 -6.76 -12.04
CA TRP A 151 -1.87 -5.51 -11.42
C TRP A 151 -3.34 -5.19 -11.70
N ASN A 152 -3.76 -5.31 -12.95
CA ASN A 152 -5.14 -5.05 -13.36
C ASN A 152 -6.14 -6.03 -12.74
N ALA A 153 -5.82 -7.32 -12.69
CA ALA A 153 -6.68 -8.33 -12.07
C ALA A 153 -6.83 -8.10 -10.57
N LEU A 154 -5.72 -7.79 -9.87
CA LEU A 154 -5.72 -7.47 -8.44
C LEU A 154 -6.44 -6.16 -8.14
N THR A 155 -6.31 -5.14 -9.01
CA THR A 155 -7.11 -3.90 -8.90
C THR A 155 -8.61 -4.19 -8.99
N ILE A 156 -9.02 -5.07 -9.91
CA ILE A 156 -10.44 -5.45 -10.03
C ILE A 156 -10.89 -6.26 -8.82
N ARG A 157 -10.06 -7.20 -8.32
CA ARG A 157 -10.33 -7.96 -7.08
C ARG A 157 -10.57 -7.01 -5.90
N ASP A 158 -9.69 -6.01 -5.69
CA ASP A 158 -9.84 -5.00 -4.65
C ASP A 158 -11.16 -4.21 -4.79
N HIS A 159 -11.49 -3.81 -6.01
CA HIS A 159 -12.79 -3.16 -6.25
C HIS A 159 -13.96 -4.08 -5.86
N LEU A 160 -13.94 -5.33 -6.30
CA LEU A 160 -15.04 -6.27 -6.05
C LEU A 160 -15.14 -6.71 -4.59
N TRP A 161 -14.03 -6.75 -3.86
CA TRP A 161 -14.05 -7.05 -2.43
C TRP A 161 -14.78 -5.98 -1.61
N HIS A 162 -14.68 -4.70 -2.00
CA HIS A 162 -15.07 -3.58 -1.14
C HIS A 162 -16.17 -2.71 -1.71
N ARG A 163 -16.37 -2.68 -3.03
CA ARG A 163 -17.18 -1.66 -3.69
C ARG A 163 -18.17 -2.25 -4.67
N ASP A 164 -19.30 -1.58 -4.84
CA ASP A 164 -20.18 -1.80 -5.97
C ASP A 164 -19.71 -0.90 -7.14
N PRO A 165 -19.17 -1.47 -8.22
CA PRO A 165 -18.66 -0.67 -9.32
C PRO A 165 -19.74 0.10 -10.10
N ASN A 166 -21.03 -0.14 -9.86
CA ASN A 166 -22.11 0.63 -10.49
C ASN A 166 -22.33 2.02 -9.88
N LEU A 167 -21.70 2.30 -8.74
CA LEU A 167 -21.86 3.55 -8.00
C LEU A 167 -20.82 4.61 -8.42
N ARG A 168 -20.84 5.78 -7.78
CA ARG A 168 -20.02 6.94 -8.14
C ARG A 168 -18.68 6.94 -7.41
N LEU A 169 -17.56 7.05 -8.15
CA LEU A 169 -16.20 7.09 -7.59
C LEU A 169 -15.56 8.47 -7.81
N ALA A 170 -15.19 9.17 -6.74
CA ALA A 170 -14.31 10.33 -6.79
C ALA A 170 -12.86 9.91 -6.49
N SER A 171 -11.92 10.33 -7.33
CA SER A 171 -10.47 10.09 -7.11
C SER A 171 -9.75 11.43 -6.95
N ILE A 172 -9.04 11.62 -5.84
CA ILE A 172 -8.22 12.81 -5.59
C ILE A 172 -6.78 12.34 -5.38
N ARG A 173 -5.91 12.60 -6.36
CA ARG A 173 -4.53 12.08 -6.36
C ARG A 173 -3.57 13.01 -7.10
N PRO A 174 -2.23 12.86 -6.92
CA PRO A 174 -1.26 13.59 -7.71
C PRO A 174 -1.42 13.30 -9.20
N LEU A 175 -1.42 14.34 -10.00
CA LEU A 175 -1.51 14.25 -11.45
C LEU A 175 -0.41 15.10 -12.09
N PRO A 176 0.19 14.65 -13.22
CA PRO A 176 1.20 15.43 -13.91
C PRO A 176 0.61 16.72 -14.51
N GLY A 177 1.39 17.78 -14.44
CA GLY A 177 0.98 19.09 -14.97
C GLY A 177 -0.27 19.63 -14.29
N ASN A 178 -1.09 20.35 -15.05
CA ASN A 178 -2.36 20.94 -14.60
C ASN A 178 -3.57 20.06 -14.99
N ARG A 179 -3.43 18.75 -14.92
CA ARG A 179 -4.52 17.82 -15.24
C ARG A 179 -5.57 17.80 -14.12
N ALA A 180 -6.84 17.68 -14.49
CA ALA A 180 -8.02 17.69 -13.61
C ALA A 180 -8.02 18.84 -12.59
N PRO A 181 -7.91 20.10 -13.04
CA PRO A 181 -7.88 21.26 -12.14
C PRO A 181 -9.27 21.54 -11.55
N TYR A 182 -9.30 22.14 -10.39
CA TYR A 182 -10.51 22.77 -9.84
C TYR A 182 -10.89 23.99 -10.73
N PRO A 183 -12.19 24.31 -10.90
CA PRO A 183 -13.36 23.73 -10.24
C PRO A 183 -13.95 22.47 -10.91
N GLU A 184 -13.68 22.18 -12.18
CA GLU A 184 -14.36 21.10 -12.92
C GLU A 184 -13.80 19.73 -12.58
N GLY A 185 -12.48 19.58 -12.47
CA GLY A 185 -11.81 18.28 -12.51
C GLY A 185 -11.97 17.60 -13.88
N GLU A 186 -11.89 16.29 -13.91
CA GLU A 186 -12.23 15.48 -15.09
C GLU A 186 -13.38 14.52 -14.74
N LEU A 187 -14.43 14.48 -15.56
CA LEU A 187 -15.59 13.62 -15.38
C LEU A 187 -15.58 12.48 -16.40
N PHE A 188 -15.91 11.27 -15.96
CA PHE A 188 -15.95 10.07 -16.79
C PHE A 188 -17.26 9.31 -16.59
N ASN A 189 -17.74 8.66 -17.66
CA ASN A 189 -18.95 7.83 -17.61
C ASN A 189 -18.71 6.45 -16.99
N ASN A 190 -17.47 6.14 -16.60
CA ASN A 190 -17.08 4.88 -16.00
C ASN A 190 -15.84 5.10 -15.11
N TRP A 191 -15.45 4.06 -14.32
CA TRP A 191 -14.28 4.13 -13.44
C TRP A 191 -12.93 4.03 -14.17
N GLY A 192 -12.96 3.78 -15.48
CA GLY A 192 -11.74 3.71 -16.30
C GLY A 192 -10.96 2.41 -16.16
N GLY A 193 -9.77 2.44 -16.73
CA GLY A 193 -8.82 1.33 -16.66
C GLY A 193 -9.35 -0.02 -17.20
N MET A 194 -8.78 -1.10 -16.68
CA MET A 194 -9.18 -2.46 -17.06
C MET A 194 -10.57 -2.83 -16.53
N LEU A 195 -10.99 -2.29 -15.39
CA LEU A 195 -12.33 -2.52 -14.85
C LEU A 195 -13.41 -2.15 -15.88
N ALA A 196 -13.28 -0.98 -16.54
CA ALA A 196 -14.24 -0.52 -17.53
C ALA A 196 -14.21 -1.32 -18.85
N GLN A 197 -13.15 -2.06 -19.10
CA GLN A 197 -13.07 -2.97 -20.26
C GLN A 197 -13.70 -4.33 -19.95
N VAL A 198 -13.61 -4.80 -18.69
CA VAL A 198 -14.19 -6.09 -18.25
C VAL A 198 -15.66 -5.94 -17.90
N PHE A 199 -16.02 -4.93 -17.11
CA PHE A 199 -17.36 -4.76 -16.54
C PHE A 199 -18.00 -3.42 -16.92
N ALA A 200 -19.32 -3.43 -17.08
CA ALA A 200 -20.11 -2.19 -17.02
C ALA A 200 -20.00 -1.61 -15.60
N ASN A 201 -19.76 -0.32 -15.49
CA ASN A 201 -19.62 0.34 -14.21
C ASN A 201 -20.08 1.80 -14.25
N GLY A 202 -20.21 2.41 -13.07
CA GLY A 202 -20.77 3.74 -12.86
C GLY A 202 -19.80 4.88 -13.19
N PRO A 203 -20.26 6.13 -13.05
CA PRO A 203 -19.45 7.31 -13.36
C PRO A 203 -18.33 7.51 -12.34
N SER A 204 -17.27 8.17 -12.80
CA SER A 204 -16.18 8.61 -11.92
C SER A 204 -15.77 10.05 -12.18
N ALA A 205 -15.07 10.63 -11.22
CA ALA A 205 -14.50 11.96 -11.33
C ALA A 205 -13.07 11.97 -10.77
N LEU A 206 -12.22 12.81 -11.33
CA LEU A 206 -10.82 12.97 -10.97
C LEU A 206 -10.52 14.43 -10.65
N LEU A 207 -9.81 14.67 -9.55
CA LEU A 207 -9.33 15.99 -9.14
C LEU A 207 -7.85 15.91 -8.75
N ASN A 208 -7.10 16.95 -9.08
CA ASN A 208 -5.69 17.05 -8.65
C ASN A 208 -5.60 17.29 -7.14
N ILE A 209 -4.79 16.50 -6.46
CA ILE A 209 -4.60 16.60 -4.99
C ILE A 209 -3.96 17.93 -4.55
N GLY A 210 -3.30 18.66 -5.46
CA GLY A 210 -2.77 19.99 -5.21
C GLY A 210 -3.84 21.08 -5.02
N THR A 211 -5.12 20.76 -5.27
CA THR A 211 -6.26 21.66 -5.01
C THR A 211 -6.38 21.92 -3.49
N PRO A 212 -6.64 23.16 -3.05
CA PRO A 212 -6.89 23.47 -1.63
C PRO A 212 -8.01 22.62 -1.03
N ILE A 213 -7.93 22.30 0.25
CA ILE A 213 -8.88 21.36 0.91
C ILE A 213 -10.32 21.88 0.86
N ALA A 214 -10.56 23.17 1.06
CA ALA A 214 -11.90 23.75 0.96
C ALA A 214 -12.52 23.53 -0.43
N ASP A 215 -11.72 23.72 -1.47
CA ASP A 215 -12.13 23.53 -2.87
C ASP A 215 -12.34 22.05 -3.21
N GLN A 216 -11.51 21.14 -2.63
CA GLN A 216 -11.75 19.69 -2.76
C GLN A 216 -13.08 19.29 -2.13
N VAL A 217 -13.42 19.83 -0.96
CA VAL A 217 -14.68 19.55 -0.27
C VAL A 217 -15.87 20.07 -1.09
N GLU A 218 -15.80 21.31 -1.62
CA GLU A 218 -16.85 21.85 -2.50
C GLU A 218 -17.04 20.99 -3.75
N TRP A 219 -15.92 20.56 -4.38
CA TRP A 219 -15.97 19.70 -5.55
C TRP A 219 -16.61 18.33 -5.22
N LEU A 220 -16.27 17.72 -4.06
CA LEU A 220 -16.90 16.49 -3.59
C LEU A 220 -18.39 16.66 -3.34
N GLN A 221 -18.84 17.79 -2.76
CA GLN A 221 -20.27 18.07 -2.56
C GLN A 221 -21.03 18.15 -3.90
N ARG A 222 -20.43 18.78 -4.92
CA ARG A 222 -21.03 18.87 -6.27
C ARG A 222 -21.07 17.51 -6.97
N PHE A 223 -20.01 16.72 -6.88
CA PHE A 223 -19.96 15.40 -7.52
C PHE A 223 -20.82 14.39 -6.76
N ASP A 224 -20.97 14.51 -5.44
CA ASP A 224 -21.78 13.66 -4.56
C ASP A 224 -21.44 12.17 -4.71
N PRO A 225 -20.19 11.73 -4.37
CA PRO A 225 -19.70 10.38 -4.59
C PRO A 225 -20.21 9.37 -3.55
N ASP A 226 -20.31 8.09 -3.95
CA ASP A 226 -20.46 6.97 -3.03
C ASP A 226 -19.11 6.50 -2.45
N TYR A 227 -18.02 6.69 -3.22
CA TYR A 227 -16.67 6.28 -2.85
C TYR A 227 -15.66 7.40 -3.12
N ILE A 228 -14.69 7.54 -2.22
CA ILE A 228 -13.55 8.42 -2.41
C ILE A 228 -12.27 7.56 -2.43
N LEU A 229 -11.43 7.74 -3.46
CA LEU A 229 -10.07 7.20 -3.53
C LEU A 229 -9.09 8.36 -3.34
N THR A 230 -8.24 8.29 -2.31
CA THR A 230 -7.25 9.34 -2.09
C THR A 230 -6.12 8.86 -1.16
N TYR A 231 -5.24 9.75 -0.73
CA TYR A 231 -4.18 9.45 0.23
C TYR A 231 -4.67 9.63 1.67
N PRO A 232 -4.14 8.85 2.65
CA PRO A 232 -4.51 8.97 4.06
C PRO A 232 -4.45 10.40 4.60
N GLY A 233 -3.35 11.11 4.36
CA GLY A 233 -3.20 12.50 4.81
C GLY A 233 -4.19 13.47 4.14
N ASN A 234 -4.63 13.19 2.91
CA ASN A 234 -5.60 14.01 2.22
C ASN A 234 -7.00 13.86 2.79
N ILE A 235 -7.44 12.62 3.01
CA ILE A 235 -8.77 12.39 3.60
C ILE A 235 -8.84 12.86 5.04
N GLN A 236 -7.73 12.78 5.79
CA GLN A 236 -7.65 13.33 7.14
C GLN A 236 -7.89 14.84 7.13
N ALA A 237 -7.24 15.58 6.22
CA ALA A 237 -7.43 17.03 6.09
C ALA A 237 -8.86 17.38 5.64
N ILE A 238 -9.44 16.61 4.72
CA ILE A 238 -10.85 16.76 4.31
C ILE A 238 -11.78 16.55 5.51
N ALA A 239 -11.59 15.48 6.29
CA ALA A 239 -12.43 15.19 7.45
C ALA A 239 -12.32 16.28 8.52
N ILE A 240 -11.11 16.78 8.83
CA ILE A 240 -10.90 17.90 9.77
C ILE A 240 -11.62 19.16 9.28
N HIS A 241 -11.54 19.48 7.98
CA HIS A 241 -12.25 20.61 7.40
C HIS A 241 -13.77 20.44 7.53
N CYS A 242 -14.28 19.25 7.24
CA CYS A 242 -15.70 18.92 7.36
C CYS A 242 -16.20 19.04 8.81
N GLU A 243 -15.42 18.61 9.80
CA GLU A 243 -15.73 18.77 11.24
C GLU A 243 -15.89 20.24 11.63
N ARG A 244 -14.93 21.09 11.21
CA ARG A 244 -14.95 22.55 11.51
C ARG A 244 -16.15 23.27 10.90
N HIS A 245 -16.52 22.89 9.67
CA HIS A 245 -17.57 23.55 8.91
C HIS A 245 -18.91 22.84 8.95
N LYS A 246 -19.03 21.72 9.71
CA LYS A 246 -20.23 20.88 9.84
C LYS A 246 -20.75 20.39 8.47
N ILE A 247 -19.83 20.00 7.60
CA ILE A 247 -20.11 19.46 6.27
C ILE A 247 -20.16 17.94 6.33
N GLY A 248 -21.15 17.34 5.64
CA GLY A 248 -21.29 15.89 5.51
C GLY A 248 -21.44 15.47 4.06
N PHE A 249 -21.21 14.17 3.81
CA PHE A 249 -21.41 13.52 2.51
C PHE A 249 -22.43 12.37 2.69
N PRO A 250 -23.74 12.62 2.57
CA PRO A 250 -24.78 11.66 2.94
C PRO A 250 -24.80 10.37 2.11
N LYS A 251 -24.25 10.39 0.87
CA LYS A 251 -24.16 9.21 0.02
C LYS A 251 -22.84 8.46 0.18
N LEU A 252 -21.83 9.08 0.77
CA LEU A 252 -20.52 8.46 0.93
C LEU A 252 -20.64 7.19 1.75
N LYS A 253 -20.13 6.08 1.22
CA LYS A 253 -20.18 4.75 1.83
C LYS A 253 -18.82 4.32 2.37
N GLN A 254 -17.73 4.79 1.75
CA GLN A 254 -16.39 4.33 2.04
C GLN A 254 -15.34 5.26 1.46
N VAL A 255 -14.23 5.37 2.15
CA VAL A 255 -12.97 5.93 1.61
C VAL A 255 -12.00 4.78 1.35
N HIS A 256 -11.28 4.86 0.25
CA HIS A 256 -10.18 3.97 -0.08
C HIS A 256 -8.87 4.74 -0.11
N THR A 257 -7.87 4.25 0.61
CA THR A 257 -6.55 4.90 0.71
C THR A 257 -5.48 4.10 0.00
N VAL A 258 -4.52 4.82 -0.58
CA VAL A 258 -3.40 4.24 -1.35
C VAL A 258 -2.10 5.01 -1.08
N SER A 259 -0.97 4.37 -1.37
CA SER A 259 0.36 4.98 -1.54
C SER A 259 1.04 5.53 -0.30
N ASP A 260 0.40 5.58 0.84
CA ASP A 260 0.96 6.05 2.11
C ASP A 260 0.41 5.22 3.28
N LEU A 261 1.07 5.29 4.43
CA LEU A 261 0.66 4.55 5.62
C LEU A 261 -0.69 5.07 6.17
N LEU A 262 -1.66 4.19 6.26
CA LEU A 262 -2.93 4.48 6.93
C LEU A 262 -2.80 4.30 8.44
N ARG A 263 -2.96 5.39 9.19
CA ARG A 263 -2.89 5.40 10.65
C ARG A 263 -4.25 5.24 11.30
N PRO A 264 -4.29 4.72 12.54
CA PRO A 264 -5.54 4.58 13.30
C PRO A 264 -6.33 5.89 13.45
N GLU A 265 -5.62 7.03 13.58
CA GLU A 265 -6.25 8.35 13.73
C GLU A 265 -7.02 8.77 12.47
N VAL A 266 -6.53 8.39 11.29
CA VAL A 266 -7.23 8.66 10.03
C VAL A 266 -8.51 7.84 9.96
N ARG A 267 -8.45 6.56 10.32
CA ARG A 267 -9.66 5.72 10.42
C ARG A 267 -10.66 6.30 11.43
N LYS A 268 -10.15 6.74 12.58
CA LYS A 268 -10.99 7.32 13.64
C LYS A 268 -11.70 8.58 13.17
N VAL A 269 -10.96 9.56 12.63
CA VAL A 269 -11.58 10.83 12.20
C VAL A 269 -12.56 10.62 11.04
N CYS A 270 -12.29 9.73 10.10
CA CYS A 270 -13.24 9.42 9.04
C CYS A 270 -14.51 8.76 9.57
N ARG A 271 -14.40 7.86 10.53
CA ARG A 271 -15.55 7.24 11.19
C ARG A 271 -16.37 8.25 11.96
N ASP A 272 -15.72 9.09 12.78
CA ASP A 272 -16.38 10.02 13.69
C ASP A 272 -17.03 11.20 12.94
N VAL A 273 -16.39 11.69 11.87
CA VAL A 273 -16.81 12.90 11.15
C VAL A 273 -17.60 12.56 9.88
N LEU A 274 -17.09 11.64 9.07
CA LEU A 274 -17.69 11.30 7.78
C LEU A 274 -18.65 10.10 7.88
N ASN A 275 -18.65 9.41 9.03
CA ASN A 275 -19.46 8.20 9.30
C ASN A 275 -19.23 7.07 8.27
N VAL A 276 -17.97 6.87 7.82
CA VAL A 276 -17.62 5.85 6.85
C VAL A 276 -16.36 5.08 7.25
N PRO A 277 -16.23 3.81 6.84
CA PRO A 277 -14.99 3.06 6.96
C PRO A 277 -13.94 3.56 5.96
N VAL A 278 -12.67 3.37 6.33
CA VAL A 278 -11.52 3.55 5.45
C VAL A 278 -10.95 2.19 5.12
N ILE A 279 -10.80 1.89 3.84
CA ILE A 279 -10.18 0.68 3.32
C ILE A 279 -8.77 1.00 2.86
N ASP A 280 -7.84 0.10 3.16
CA ASP A 280 -6.43 0.25 2.85
C ASP A 280 -5.89 -0.82 1.91
N VAL A 281 -4.82 -0.49 1.20
CA VAL A 281 -4.09 -1.41 0.35
C VAL A 281 -2.60 -1.22 0.52
N TYR A 282 -1.89 -2.31 0.72
CA TYR A 282 -0.44 -2.32 0.75
C TYR A 282 0.12 -2.67 -0.62
N SER A 283 0.76 -1.73 -1.26
CA SER A 283 1.33 -1.87 -2.60
C SER A 283 2.60 -1.02 -2.75
N SER A 284 3.44 -1.38 -3.70
CA SER A 284 4.61 -0.57 -4.05
C SER A 284 4.76 -0.43 -5.57
N ALA A 285 5.47 0.63 -5.97
CA ALA A 285 5.80 0.85 -7.38
C ALA A 285 6.68 -0.28 -7.93
N GLU A 286 7.55 -0.86 -7.12
CA GLU A 286 8.49 -1.92 -7.50
C GLU A 286 7.78 -3.24 -7.81
N VAL A 287 6.83 -3.62 -6.99
CA VAL A 287 6.23 -4.97 -6.97
C VAL A 287 4.80 -5.00 -7.47
N GLY A 288 4.03 -4.01 -7.15
CA GLY A 288 2.59 -3.99 -7.35
C GLY A 288 1.84 -4.21 -6.03
N TYR A 289 0.71 -4.89 -6.08
CA TYR A 289 -0.07 -5.25 -4.89
C TYR A 289 0.69 -6.29 -4.05
N ILE A 290 0.84 -6.00 -2.76
CA ILE A 290 1.45 -6.89 -1.77
C ILE A 290 0.36 -7.51 -0.90
N ALA A 291 -0.50 -6.67 -0.30
CA ALA A 291 -1.64 -7.13 0.48
C ALA A 291 -2.83 -6.18 0.34
N MET A 292 -4.04 -6.71 0.52
CA MET A 292 -5.30 -5.97 0.45
C MET A 292 -6.09 -6.18 1.73
N GLN A 293 -6.76 -5.14 2.19
CA GLN A 293 -7.61 -5.25 3.36
C GLN A 293 -8.69 -6.30 3.16
N CYS A 294 -8.95 -7.09 4.21
CA CYS A 294 -10.04 -8.06 4.24
C CYS A 294 -11.41 -7.35 4.14
N PRO A 295 -12.38 -7.89 3.38
CA PRO A 295 -13.74 -7.35 3.40
C PRO A 295 -14.41 -7.38 4.78
N ASP A 296 -14.00 -8.32 5.65
CA ASP A 296 -14.64 -8.62 6.92
C ASP A 296 -13.88 -8.06 8.14
N SER A 297 -12.67 -7.51 7.94
CA SER A 297 -11.81 -6.99 9.02
C SER A 297 -10.84 -5.91 8.54
N GLU A 298 -10.07 -5.32 9.46
CA GLU A 298 -9.00 -4.37 9.11
C GLU A 298 -7.66 -5.06 8.75
N ASN A 299 -7.57 -6.39 8.87
CA ASN A 299 -6.40 -7.16 8.47
C ASN A 299 -6.18 -7.12 6.95
N LEU A 300 -4.92 -7.28 6.52
CA LEU A 300 -4.56 -7.30 5.10
C LEU A 300 -4.17 -8.72 4.67
N HIS A 301 -4.82 -9.25 3.64
CA HIS A 301 -4.46 -10.52 3.01
C HIS A 301 -3.36 -10.33 1.97
N ILE A 302 -2.25 -11.05 2.15
CA ILE A 302 -1.14 -11.09 1.19
C ILE A 302 -1.63 -11.72 -0.11
N GLN A 303 -1.33 -11.08 -1.24
CA GLN A 303 -1.73 -11.56 -2.57
C GLN A 303 -0.74 -12.62 -3.07
N SER A 304 -0.78 -13.79 -2.42
CA SER A 304 0.19 -14.89 -2.59
C SER A 304 0.26 -15.45 -4.00
N GLU A 305 -0.75 -15.22 -4.81
CA GLU A 305 -0.75 -15.59 -6.23
C GLU A 305 0.19 -14.69 -7.06
N SER A 306 0.59 -13.53 -6.53
CA SER A 306 1.43 -12.55 -7.24
C SER A 306 2.78 -12.29 -6.58
N VAL A 307 2.86 -12.48 -5.26
CA VAL A 307 4.05 -12.15 -4.46
C VAL A 307 4.24 -13.14 -3.32
N PHE A 308 5.46 -13.59 -3.07
CA PHE A 308 5.85 -14.25 -1.84
C PHE A 308 6.37 -13.22 -0.86
N VAL A 309 5.83 -13.22 0.36
CA VAL A 309 6.18 -12.27 1.42
C VAL A 309 6.71 -13.03 2.62
N GLU A 310 7.87 -12.61 3.09
CA GLU A 310 8.48 -13.02 4.35
C GLU A 310 8.42 -11.83 5.32
N VAL A 311 8.09 -12.07 6.58
CA VAL A 311 8.21 -11.06 7.64
C VAL A 311 9.27 -11.60 8.61
N LEU A 312 10.45 -10.98 8.64
CA LEU A 312 11.64 -11.52 9.27
C LEU A 312 12.04 -10.73 10.50
N LYS A 313 12.44 -11.44 11.55
CA LYS A 313 13.09 -10.89 12.74
C LYS A 313 14.52 -10.44 12.40
N GLU A 314 15.16 -9.72 13.31
CA GLU A 314 16.56 -9.29 13.18
C GLU A 314 17.54 -10.46 13.01
N ASP A 315 17.23 -11.61 13.61
CA ASP A 315 18.03 -12.84 13.49
C ASP A 315 17.77 -13.62 12.18
N GLY A 316 16.90 -13.11 11.30
CA GLY A 316 16.49 -13.73 10.04
C GLY A 316 15.42 -14.81 10.18
N GLY A 317 14.92 -15.06 11.39
CA GLY A 317 13.81 -15.99 11.65
C GLY A 317 12.48 -15.44 11.18
N GLN A 318 11.55 -16.32 10.76
CA GLN A 318 10.19 -15.94 10.37
C GLN A 318 9.38 -15.46 11.58
N CYS A 319 8.71 -14.33 11.47
CA CYS A 319 7.77 -13.84 12.47
C CYS A 319 6.53 -14.73 12.58
N GLN A 320 6.01 -14.88 13.80
CA GLN A 320 4.75 -15.53 14.10
C GLN A 320 3.63 -14.49 14.25
N PRO A 321 2.35 -14.88 14.25
CA PRO A 321 1.25 -13.96 14.51
C PRO A 321 1.46 -13.12 15.78
N GLY A 322 1.29 -11.80 15.67
CA GLY A 322 1.54 -10.82 16.72
C GLY A 322 2.99 -10.30 16.77
N GLU A 323 3.91 -10.87 16.00
CA GLU A 323 5.30 -10.39 15.92
C GLU A 323 5.49 -9.43 14.76
N VAL A 324 6.37 -8.45 14.96
CA VAL A 324 6.75 -7.43 13.96
C VAL A 324 8.11 -7.76 13.39
N GLY A 325 8.25 -7.65 12.08
CA GLY A 325 9.52 -7.85 11.39
C GLY A 325 9.63 -7.08 10.07
N GLU A 326 10.81 -7.19 9.47
CA GLU A 326 11.11 -6.60 8.16
C GLU A 326 10.38 -7.36 7.05
N VAL A 327 9.79 -6.60 6.12
CA VAL A 327 9.08 -7.16 4.97
C VAL A 327 10.07 -7.41 3.84
N VAL A 328 10.22 -8.69 3.49
CA VAL A 328 11.04 -9.17 2.36
C VAL A 328 10.13 -9.81 1.33
N ILE A 329 10.27 -9.45 0.07
CA ILE A 329 9.33 -9.83 -0.99
C ILE A 329 10.02 -10.43 -2.21
N THR A 330 9.33 -11.41 -2.84
CA THR A 330 9.72 -11.98 -4.13
C THR A 330 8.51 -11.91 -5.07
N PRO A 331 8.47 -10.95 -6.03
CA PRO A 331 7.45 -10.90 -7.06
C PRO A 331 7.56 -12.12 -7.97
N LEU A 332 6.44 -12.80 -8.26
CA LEU A 332 6.45 -14.10 -8.91
C LEU A 332 6.51 -14.06 -10.45
N HIS A 333 6.13 -12.94 -11.06
CA HIS A 333 5.82 -12.89 -12.50
C HIS A 333 6.68 -11.89 -13.29
N ASN A 334 7.57 -11.15 -12.64
CA ASN A 334 8.48 -10.24 -13.34
C ASN A 334 9.77 -10.95 -13.76
N LEU A 335 9.74 -11.61 -14.90
CA LEU A 335 10.93 -12.26 -15.47
C LEU A 335 11.89 -11.27 -16.16
N THR A 336 11.50 -10.01 -16.35
CA THR A 336 12.36 -8.99 -16.97
C THR A 336 13.41 -8.46 -16.00
N MET A 337 13.02 -8.24 -14.75
CA MET A 337 13.90 -7.84 -13.65
C MET A 337 13.45 -8.57 -12.38
N PRO A 338 13.82 -9.84 -12.21
CA PRO A 338 13.48 -10.60 -11.03
C PRO A 338 14.10 -9.97 -9.78
N LEU A 339 13.27 -9.66 -8.78
CA LEU A 339 13.72 -9.22 -7.46
C LEU A 339 13.53 -10.38 -6.48
N LEU A 340 14.59 -11.16 -6.25
CA LEU A 340 14.54 -12.29 -5.33
C LEU A 340 14.84 -11.82 -3.91
N ARG A 341 13.91 -12.09 -2.97
CA ARG A 341 14.02 -11.73 -1.57
C ARG A 341 14.40 -10.25 -1.35
N TYR A 342 13.67 -9.36 -1.99
CA TYR A 342 13.91 -7.91 -1.90
C TYR A 342 13.38 -7.33 -0.59
N SER A 343 14.28 -6.73 0.21
CA SER A 343 13.92 -5.90 1.38
C SER A 343 13.32 -4.58 0.88
N ILE A 344 12.02 -4.42 1.05
CA ILE A 344 11.31 -3.22 0.60
C ILE A 344 11.52 -2.02 1.55
N GLY A 345 12.08 -2.29 2.74
CA GLY A 345 12.34 -1.30 3.78
C GLY A 345 11.10 -0.95 4.61
N ASP A 346 10.06 -1.76 4.56
CA ASP A 346 8.87 -1.63 5.40
C ASP A 346 8.89 -2.70 6.50
N PHE A 347 8.23 -2.41 7.62
CA PHE A 347 7.97 -3.36 8.69
C PHE A 347 6.47 -3.66 8.76
N ALA A 348 6.14 -4.90 9.13
CA ALA A 348 4.75 -5.33 9.29
C ALA A 348 4.61 -6.29 10.48
N GLU A 349 3.41 -6.33 11.05
CA GLU A 349 3.01 -7.32 12.03
C GLU A 349 2.28 -8.46 11.34
N VAL A 350 2.72 -9.70 11.60
CA VAL A 350 2.01 -10.91 11.12
C VAL A 350 0.69 -11.05 11.87
N GLY A 351 -0.37 -11.37 11.17
CA GLY A 351 -1.71 -11.50 11.72
C GLY A 351 -2.36 -12.84 11.46
N SER A 352 -3.62 -12.91 11.85
CA SER A 352 -4.56 -13.98 11.50
C SER A 352 -5.93 -13.40 11.19
N CYS A 353 -6.77 -14.13 10.44
CA CYS A 353 -8.11 -13.67 10.08
C CYS A 353 -9.11 -14.82 10.03
N ASP A 354 -10.27 -14.61 10.65
CA ASP A 354 -11.34 -15.63 10.74
C ASP A 354 -12.34 -15.57 9.57
N CYS A 355 -12.03 -14.83 8.49
CA CYS A 355 -12.94 -14.69 7.33
C CYS A 355 -13.03 -15.95 6.46
N GLY A 356 -12.23 -16.97 6.75
CA GLY A 356 -12.17 -18.23 6.01
C GLY A 356 -11.23 -18.23 4.79
N ARG A 357 -10.72 -17.07 4.34
CA ARG A 357 -9.68 -17.03 3.31
C ARG A 357 -8.38 -17.59 3.86
N THR A 358 -7.65 -18.32 3.05
CA THR A 358 -6.39 -18.97 3.42
C THR A 358 -5.15 -18.16 3.04
N LEU A 359 -5.33 -17.00 2.42
CA LEU A 359 -4.23 -16.07 2.13
C LEU A 359 -3.58 -15.62 3.44
N PRO A 360 -2.22 -15.63 3.55
CA PRO A 360 -1.51 -15.15 4.73
C PRO A 360 -1.88 -13.70 5.07
N VAL A 361 -1.73 -13.34 6.34
CA VAL A 361 -2.29 -12.11 6.90
C VAL A 361 -1.21 -11.23 7.52
N LEU A 362 -1.30 -9.94 7.24
CA LEU A 362 -0.65 -8.89 8.00
C LEU A 362 -1.72 -8.16 8.82
N SER A 363 -1.53 -8.03 10.13
CA SER A 363 -2.46 -7.26 10.98
C SER A 363 -2.26 -5.76 10.81
N ARG A 364 -1.02 -5.33 10.60
CA ARG A 364 -0.66 -3.91 10.43
C ARG A 364 0.60 -3.73 9.58
N ILE A 365 0.64 -2.63 8.84
CA ILE A 365 1.89 -2.10 8.27
C ILE A 365 2.40 -1.02 9.22
N MET A 366 3.65 -1.19 9.68
CA MET A 366 4.24 -0.28 10.68
C MET A 366 4.90 0.95 10.03
N GLY A 367 5.12 0.91 8.71
CA GLY A 367 5.81 1.95 7.96
C GLY A 367 7.26 1.60 7.66
N ARG A 368 8.00 2.58 7.17
CA ARG A 368 9.37 2.38 6.67
C ARG A 368 10.42 2.56 7.74
N THR A 369 11.61 2.04 7.47
CA THR A 369 12.87 2.26 8.19
C THR A 369 13.23 3.74 8.41
N ARG A 370 12.49 4.70 7.83
CA ARG A 370 12.66 6.15 8.02
C ARG A 370 12.32 6.65 9.41
N SER A 371 11.55 5.88 10.15
CA SER A 371 11.35 6.13 11.57
C SER A 371 12.54 5.64 12.41
N MET A 372 13.64 5.25 11.77
CA MET A 372 14.90 5.02 12.48
C MET A 372 15.41 6.34 13.01
N VAL A 373 15.49 6.42 14.30
CA VAL A 373 16.00 7.56 15.04
C VAL A 373 17.41 7.25 15.46
N LYS A 374 18.35 8.11 15.07
CA LYS A 374 19.73 8.07 15.59
C LYS A 374 19.80 8.85 16.89
N LEU A 375 20.14 8.17 17.98
CA LEU A 375 20.37 8.83 19.26
C LEU A 375 21.73 9.54 19.30
N PRO A 376 21.93 10.51 20.18
CA PRO A 376 23.23 11.16 20.37
C PRO A 376 24.37 10.19 20.71
N GLY A 377 24.08 9.02 21.27
CA GLY A 377 25.02 7.92 21.55
C GLY A 377 25.39 7.03 20.35
N GLY A 378 24.78 7.26 19.16
CA GLY A 378 25.02 6.46 17.96
C GLY A 378 24.08 5.26 17.80
N ASP A 379 23.24 4.95 18.79
CA ASP A 379 22.23 3.91 18.70
C ASP A 379 21.15 4.31 17.68
N GLU A 380 20.79 3.38 16.83
CA GLU A 380 19.68 3.53 15.88
C GLU A 380 18.54 2.59 16.27
N PHE A 381 17.31 3.08 16.28
CA PHE A 381 16.14 2.24 16.54
C PHE A 381 14.92 2.75 15.76
N TYR A 382 13.97 1.86 15.55
CA TYR A 382 12.69 2.19 14.92
C TYR A 382 11.74 2.83 15.93
N ALA A 383 11.36 4.10 15.71
CA ALA A 383 10.32 4.77 16.49
C ALA A 383 8.97 4.64 15.77
N SER A 384 8.11 3.76 16.28
CA SER A 384 6.72 3.71 15.82
C SER A 384 5.91 4.83 16.44
N PHE A 385 5.23 5.61 15.62
CA PHE A 385 4.27 6.63 16.07
C PHE A 385 2.81 6.14 15.99
N GLN A 386 2.60 4.85 15.65
CA GLN A 386 1.28 4.25 15.74
C GLN A 386 0.83 4.22 17.20
N ASP A 387 -0.45 4.41 17.41
CA ASP A 387 -1.09 4.45 18.73
C ASP A 387 -0.54 5.54 19.69
N LEU A 388 0.28 6.48 19.17
CA LEU A 388 0.82 7.58 19.98
C LEU A 388 -0.28 8.42 20.62
N LEU A 389 -1.38 8.60 19.91
CA LEU A 389 -2.52 9.43 20.34
C LEU A 389 -3.60 8.67 21.10
N THR A 390 -3.36 7.40 21.47
CA THR A 390 -4.35 6.64 22.27
C THR A 390 -4.64 7.37 23.59
N GLY A 391 -5.89 7.75 23.80
CA GLY A 391 -6.33 8.55 24.97
C GLY A 391 -6.23 10.08 24.78
N PHE A 392 -5.84 10.56 23.58
CA PHE A 392 -5.77 11.99 23.25
C PHE A 392 -6.77 12.36 22.17
N ASP A 393 -8.05 12.13 22.41
CA ASP A 393 -9.13 12.31 21.42
C ASP A 393 -9.27 13.74 20.87
N MET A 394 -8.69 14.73 21.56
CA MET A 394 -8.67 16.11 21.11
C MET A 394 -7.68 16.38 19.98
N ILE A 395 -6.68 15.50 19.76
CA ILE A 395 -5.67 15.66 18.71
C ILE A 395 -6.19 14.99 17.43
N ARG A 396 -6.22 15.74 16.33
CA ARG A 396 -6.66 15.28 15.01
C ARG A 396 -5.51 14.89 14.09
N GLN A 397 -4.37 15.56 14.25
CA GLN A 397 -3.16 15.30 13.49
C GLN A 397 -1.94 15.75 14.28
N PHE A 398 -0.80 15.10 14.06
CA PHE A 398 0.46 15.50 14.68
C PHE A 398 1.64 15.32 13.73
N GLN A 399 2.73 16.03 14.03
CA GLN A 399 4.03 15.79 13.41
C GLN A 399 5.11 15.99 14.50
N VAL A 400 5.99 15.01 14.65
CA VAL A 400 7.16 15.12 15.53
C VAL A 400 8.35 15.57 14.70
N ILE A 401 9.01 16.63 15.12
CA ILE A 401 10.18 17.20 14.46
C ILE A 401 11.34 17.19 15.46
N ARG A 402 12.43 16.55 15.09
CA ARG A 402 13.66 16.66 15.85
C ARG A 402 14.35 17.96 15.49
N ARG A 403 14.49 18.86 16.45
CA ARG A 403 15.08 20.20 16.28
C ARG A 403 16.57 20.26 16.66
N GLY A 404 17.07 19.23 17.32
CA GLY A 404 18.45 19.14 17.79
C GLY A 404 18.73 17.83 18.50
N PRO A 405 19.94 17.65 19.05
CA PRO A 405 20.33 16.41 19.73
C PRO A 405 19.39 16.02 20.87
N GLU A 406 18.88 16.98 21.62
CA GLU A 406 18.10 16.80 22.85
C GLU A 406 16.66 17.39 22.75
N ALA A 407 16.22 17.85 21.57
CA ALA A 407 14.98 18.62 21.44
C ALA A 407 14.04 18.04 20.39
N LEU A 408 12.78 17.84 20.77
CA LEU A 408 11.68 17.53 19.90
C LEU A 408 10.64 18.67 19.92
N GLU A 409 10.09 18.99 18.77
CA GLU A 409 8.87 19.77 18.62
C GLU A 409 7.75 18.84 18.17
N MET A 410 6.61 18.86 18.84
CA MET A 410 5.42 18.18 18.37
C MET A 410 4.39 19.20 17.91
N LYS A 411 4.17 19.27 16.57
CA LYS A 411 3.09 20.07 15.98
C LYS A 411 1.78 19.32 16.11
N LEU A 412 0.73 20.03 16.54
CA LEU A 412 -0.59 19.46 16.79
C LEU A 412 -1.67 20.24 16.03
N VAL A 413 -2.52 19.51 15.32
CA VAL A 413 -3.85 19.99 14.95
C VAL A 413 -4.82 19.42 15.99
N ALA A 414 -5.38 20.26 16.84
CA ALA A 414 -6.19 19.80 17.95
C ALA A 414 -7.45 20.66 18.12
N VAL A 415 -8.50 20.07 18.68
CA VAL A 415 -9.78 20.74 18.98
C VAL A 415 -9.60 21.77 20.10
N ARG A 416 -8.70 21.50 21.03
CA ARG A 416 -8.26 22.39 22.11
C ARG A 416 -6.80 22.15 22.44
N GLN A 417 -6.20 23.07 23.16
CA GLN A 417 -4.87 22.87 23.72
C GLN A 417 -4.88 21.75 24.78
N LEU A 418 -3.75 21.06 24.90
CA LEU A 418 -3.51 20.10 25.98
C LEU A 418 -3.45 20.82 27.32
N SER A 419 -3.97 20.21 28.36
CA SER A 419 -3.66 20.60 29.73
C SER A 419 -2.22 20.22 30.09
N ASP A 420 -1.67 20.80 31.16
CA ASP A 420 -0.32 20.48 31.64
C ASP A 420 -0.14 18.96 31.91
N ALA A 421 -1.17 18.33 32.46
CA ALA A 421 -1.18 16.88 32.73
C ALA A 421 -1.12 16.06 31.43
N GLU A 422 -1.91 16.40 30.40
CA GLU A 422 -1.92 15.75 29.11
C GLU A 422 -0.58 15.96 28.37
N ALA A 423 -0.04 17.18 28.42
CA ALA A 423 1.27 17.49 27.84
C ALA A 423 2.39 16.69 28.52
N GLY A 424 2.37 16.60 29.88
CA GLY A 424 3.32 15.76 30.61
C GLY A 424 3.20 14.28 30.29
N GLN A 425 1.99 13.76 30.16
CA GLN A 425 1.73 12.38 29.77
C GLN A 425 2.26 12.09 28.35
N LEU A 426 1.95 12.95 27.39
CA LEU A 426 2.41 12.79 25.99
C LEU A 426 3.94 12.91 25.88
N THR A 427 4.55 13.79 26.66
CA THR A 427 6.01 13.91 26.79
C THR A 427 6.61 12.58 27.27
N THR A 428 6.05 11.98 28.32
CA THR A 428 6.52 10.69 28.86
C THR A 428 6.40 9.58 27.83
N ILE A 429 5.29 9.53 27.08
CA ILE A 429 5.09 8.57 26.00
C ILE A 429 6.16 8.75 24.90
N LEU A 430 6.40 9.99 24.47
CA LEU A 430 7.43 10.28 23.46
C LEU A 430 8.82 9.88 23.94
N GLN A 431 9.21 10.27 25.16
CA GLN A 431 10.50 9.89 25.74
C GLN A 431 10.67 8.38 25.83
N GLY A 432 9.61 7.66 26.20
CA GLY A 432 9.61 6.19 26.21
C GLY A 432 9.78 5.60 24.82
N ARG A 433 9.11 6.16 23.81
CA ARG A 433 9.22 5.73 22.41
C ARG A 433 10.60 5.99 21.81
N PHE A 434 11.17 7.14 22.13
CA PHE A 434 12.52 7.51 21.70
C PHE A 434 13.64 6.90 22.55
N ARG A 435 13.30 6.24 23.67
CA ARG A 435 14.27 5.70 24.65
C ARG A 435 15.32 6.72 25.07
N HIS A 436 14.93 8.00 25.07
CA HIS A 436 15.80 9.12 25.36
C HIS A 436 14.99 10.27 25.99
N PRO A 437 15.52 10.99 27.00
CA PRO A 437 14.80 12.05 27.72
C PRO A 437 14.80 13.37 26.97
N PHE A 438 14.30 13.38 25.73
CA PHE A 438 14.17 14.60 24.93
C PHE A 438 13.35 15.66 25.66
N SER A 439 13.76 16.92 25.51
CA SER A 439 12.91 18.07 25.78
C SER A 439 11.82 18.16 24.69
N VAL A 440 10.55 18.15 25.07
CA VAL A 440 9.43 18.18 24.12
C VAL A 440 8.69 19.51 24.24
N THR A 441 8.53 20.19 23.10
CA THR A 441 7.70 21.39 22.98
C THR A 441 6.47 21.09 22.12
N PHE A 442 5.33 21.71 22.44
CA PHE A 442 4.09 21.55 21.68
C PHE A 442 3.75 22.86 20.98
N SER A 443 3.52 22.77 19.65
CA SER A 443 3.04 23.89 18.83
C SER A 443 1.69 23.53 18.22
N TYR A 444 0.75 24.48 18.20
CA TYR A 444 -0.58 24.28 17.68
C TYR A 444 -0.72 24.99 16.35
N VAL A 445 -1.19 24.25 15.35
CA VAL A 445 -1.35 24.72 13.98
C VAL A 445 -2.73 24.34 13.44
N ASP A 446 -3.22 25.10 12.47
CA ASP A 446 -4.49 24.79 11.82
C ASP A 446 -4.38 23.62 10.83
N GLU A 447 -3.23 23.47 10.19
CA GLU A 447 -2.93 22.43 9.24
C GLU A 447 -1.43 22.08 9.27
N ILE A 448 -1.09 20.81 9.12
CA ILE A 448 0.29 20.37 8.91
C ILE A 448 0.48 20.15 7.41
N PRO A 449 1.40 20.89 6.76
CA PRO A 449 1.61 20.80 5.32
C PRO A 449 2.05 19.41 4.86
N ARG A 450 1.55 18.98 3.71
CA ARG A 450 1.96 17.76 3.02
C ARG A 450 3.15 18.03 2.09
N SER A 451 3.90 16.99 1.74
CA SER A 451 4.93 17.08 0.72
C SER A 451 4.32 17.44 -0.66
N ALA A 452 5.15 17.90 -1.61
CA ALA A 452 4.71 18.20 -2.98
C ALA A 452 4.05 16.98 -3.68
N GLY A 453 4.39 15.75 -3.27
CA GLY A 453 3.75 14.51 -3.72
C GLY A 453 2.45 14.14 -2.98
N GLY A 454 1.92 15.02 -2.12
CA GLY A 454 0.69 14.81 -1.35
C GLY A 454 0.84 13.89 -0.13
N LYS A 455 2.05 13.40 0.16
CA LYS A 455 2.33 12.51 1.29
C LYS A 455 2.52 13.29 2.58
N PHE A 456 2.12 12.66 3.68
CA PHE A 456 2.29 13.18 5.02
C PHE A 456 3.48 12.51 5.72
N GLU A 457 4.28 13.28 6.45
CA GLU A 457 5.40 12.79 7.27
C GLU A 457 5.09 13.08 8.74
N ASP A 458 5.02 12.02 9.56
CA ASP A 458 4.76 12.11 10.99
C ASP A 458 6.01 12.41 11.82
N TYR A 459 7.18 12.09 11.26
CA TYR A 459 8.47 12.39 11.85
C TYR A 459 9.39 13.05 10.83
N LYS A 460 10.09 14.09 11.28
CA LYS A 460 11.17 14.73 10.54
C LYS A 460 12.39 14.89 11.43
N ASP A 461 13.55 14.58 10.92
CA ASP A 461 14.81 14.93 11.57
C ASP A 461 15.39 16.18 10.87
N GLU A 462 15.36 17.30 11.60
CA GLU A 462 15.93 18.58 11.18
C GLU A 462 17.13 18.96 12.09
N SER A 463 17.67 17.99 12.85
CA SER A 463 18.76 18.24 13.79
C SER A 463 20.08 18.67 13.13
N GLU A 464 20.30 18.29 11.85
CA GLU A 464 21.49 18.67 11.08
C GLU A 464 21.32 20.01 10.32
N ALA A 465 20.10 20.57 10.27
CA ALA A 465 19.82 21.83 9.54
C ALA A 465 20.15 23.11 10.34
N VAL A 466 20.65 22.98 11.57
CA VAL A 466 20.91 24.10 12.51
C VAL A 466 22.42 24.37 12.69
N THR A 467 23.24 23.96 11.71
CA THR A 467 24.67 24.33 11.70
C THR A 467 24.99 25.33 10.62
#